data_d136fca4a5bf3d3f5087f51c6fab2418
#
_entry.id   d136fca4a5bf3d3f5087f51c6fab2418
#
_cell.length_a   1.000
_cell.length_b   1.000
_cell.length_c   1.000
_cell.angle_alpha   90.00
_cell.angle_beta   90.00
_cell.angle_gamma   90.00
#
_symmetry.space_group_name_H-M   'P 1'
#
loop_
_entity.id
_entity.type
_entity.pdbx_description
1 polymer ?
#
loop_
_entity_poly.entity_id
_entity_poly.type
_entity_poly.pdbx_seq_one_letter_code
_entity_poly.pdbx_strand_id
1 'polypeptide(L)'
;MDDLRTLWEKYSDLDVESKFASISDDIWKLGSIEKIKDEVSADVFTFHVAVNMIGNWKGDGWDFIFYEGRALLPYIPDTLSRLGLGEIKEAFEQTLSVFPDFASDCDEGVYTDVANFLINPRFKVADERLNAISKEERRALSEAYHRGVQRLDDLSEKLWGYGAEEDGWKNVLDYLKGRL
;
A
#
# COMPACT_ATOMS: atom_id res chain seq x y z
N MET A 1 -18.99 4.19 -13.24
CA MET A 1 -17.75 3.96 -14.01
C MET A 1 -17.84 2.65 -14.78
N ASP A 2 -17.09 2.52 -15.88
CA ASP A 2 -17.02 1.29 -16.66
C ASP A 2 -16.54 0.10 -15.82
N ASP A 3 -16.91 -1.12 -16.22
CA ASP A 3 -16.40 -2.34 -15.56
C ASP A 3 -14.93 -2.62 -15.98
N LEU A 4 -14.29 -3.56 -15.30
CA LEU A 4 -12.89 -3.91 -15.55
C LEU A 4 -12.66 -4.36 -16.99
N ARG A 5 -13.61 -5.07 -17.61
CA ARG A 5 -13.50 -5.54 -19.00
C ARG A 5 -13.42 -4.37 -19.96
N THR A 6 -14.34 -3.42 -19.85
CA THR A 6 -14.39 -2.22 -20.68
C THR A 6 -13.09 -1.40 -20.55
N LEU A 7 -12.61 -1.22 -19.32
CA LEU A 7 -11.35 -0.52 -19.05
C LEU A 7 -10.15 -1.29 -19.63
N TRP A 8 -10.15 -2.61 -19.53
CA TRP A 8 -9.11 -3.47 -20.07
C TRP A 8 -9.02 -3.42 -21.60
N GLU A 9 -10.17 -3.48 -22.28
CA GLU A 9 -10.27 -3.41 -23.74
C GLU A 9 -9.85 -2.05 -24.28
N LYS A 10 -10.15 -0.97 -23.54
CA LYS A 10 -9.76 0.41 -23.92
C LYS A 10 -8.26 0.57 -24.15
N TYR A 11 -7.45 -0.18 -23.43
CA TYR A 11 -5.99 -0.09 -23.47
C TYR A 11 -5.34 -1.37 -24.04
N SER A 12 -6.01 -2.06 -24.96
CA SER A 12 -5.58 -3.35 -25.54
C SER A 12 -4.19 -3.35 -26.14
N ASP A 13 -3.74 -2.21 -26.69
CA ASP A 13 -2.48 -2.08 -27.43
C ASP A 13 -1.28 -1.78 -26.51
N LEU A 14 -1.49 -1.61 -25.20
CA LEU A 14 -0.43 -1.34 -24.25
C LEU A 14 0.13 -2.64 -23.64
N ASP A 15 1.40 -2.63 -23.22
CA ASP A 15 1.96 -3.64 -22.33
C ASP A 15 1.23 -3.62 -20.99
N VAL A 16 1.42 -4.67 -20.17
CA VAL A 16 0.68 -4.87 -18.93
C VAL A 16 0.85 -3.71 -17.95
N GLU A 17 2.07 -3.26 -17.74
CA GLU A 17 2.36 -2.20 -16.76
C GLU A 17 1.78 -0.85 -17.20
N SER A 18 1.99 -0.47 -18.46
CA SER A 18 1.40 0.74 -19.06
C SER A 18 -0.13 0.70 -19.04
N LYS A 19 -0.71 -0.47 -19.29
CA LYS A 19 -2.16 -0.67 -19.23
C LYS A 19 -2.68 -0.47 -17.81
N PHE A 20 -2.04 -1.08 -16.81
CA PHE A 20 -2.43 -0.94 -15.41
C PHE A 20 -2.36 0.51 -14.93
N ALA A 21 -1.26 1.20 -15.24
CA ALA A 21 -1.11 2.62 -14.95
C ALA A 21 -2.24 3.45 -15.60
N SER A 22 -2.49 3.25 -16.89
CA SER A 22 -3.52 4.01 -17.62
C SER A 22 -4.93 3.78 -17.09
N ILE A 23 -5.28 2.55 -16.72
CA ILE A 23 -6.57 2.23 -16.09
C ILE A 23 -6.65 2.90 -14.71
N SER A 24 -5.60 2.79 -13.91
CA SER A 24 -5.54 3.41 -12.59
C SER A 24 -5.64 4.93 -12.65
N ASP A 25 -5.00 5.56 -13.63
CA ASP A 25 -5.09 7.01 -13.87
C ASP A 25 -6.52 7.46 -14.23
N ASP A 26 -7.24 6.65 -15.02
CA ASP A 26 -8.66 6.92 -15.30
C ASP A 26 -9.52 6.82 -14.04
N ILE A 27 -9.21 5.89 -13.16
CA ILE A 27 -9.93 5.72 -11.89
C ILE A 27 -9.63 6.90 -10.95
N TRP A 28 -8.37 7.36 -10.87
CA TRP A 28 -7.99 8.52 -10.06
C TRP A 28 -8.72 9.83 -10.45
N LYS A 29 -9.19 9.96 -11.69
CA LYS A 29 -10.00 11.11 -12.12
C LYS A 29 -11.34 11.24 -11.39
N LEU A 30 -11.80 10.19 -10.73
CA LEU A 30 -13.01 10.23 -9.90
C LEU A 30 -12.81 11.03 -8.61
N GLY A 31 -11.57 11.11 -8.10
CA GLY A 31 -11.24 11.92 -6.91
C GLY A 31 -10.53 11.15 -5.81
N SER A 32 -10.90 11.37 -4.53
CA SER A 32 -10.26 10.70 -3.41
C SER A 32 -10.53 9.18 -3.40
N ILE A 33 -9.69 8.43 -2.68
CA ILE A 33 -9.84 6.97 -2.61
C ILE A 33 -11.20 6.53 -2.02
N GLU A 34 -11.73 7.28 -1.07
CA GLU A 34 -13.06 7.05 -0.48
C GLU A 34 -14.14 7.21 -1.55
N LYS A 35 -14.05 8.30 -2.34
CA LYS A 35 -15.00 8.54 -3.42
C LYS A 35 -14.90 7.46 -4.50
N ILE A 36 -13.69 7.06 -4.87
CA ILE A 36 -13.47 5.96 -5.80
C ILE A 36 -14.16 4.69 -5.30
N LYS A 37 -13.96 4.34 -4.03
CA LYS A 37 -14.57 3.16 -3.40
C LYS A 37 -16.08 3.16 -3.51
N ASP A 38 -16.72 4.32 -3.37
CA ASP A 38 -18.19 4.45 -3.41
C ASP A 38 -18.73 4.42 -4.85
N GLU A 39 -17.92 4.81 -5.85
CA GLU A 39 -18.38 4.97 -7.24
C GLU A 39 -18.06 3.79 -8.17
N VAL A 40 -17.16 2.88 -7.75
CA VAL A 40 -16.76 1.75 -8.59
C VAL A 40 -17.14 0.40 -7.98
N SER A 41 -17.15 -0.66 -8.80
CA SER A 41 -17.37 -2.00 -8.28
C SER A 41 -16.22 -2.46 -7.36
N ALA A 42 -16.50 -3.42 -6.48
CA ALA A 42 -15.49 -3.98 -5.59
C ALA A 42 -14.26 -4.55 -6.35
N ASP A 43 -14.46 -5.08 -7.55
CA ASP A 43 -13.36 -5.62 -8.37
C ASP A 43 -12.51 -4.51 -8.99
N VAL A 44 -13.12 -3.42 -9.47
CA VAL A 44 -12.41 -2.23 -9.96
C VAL A 44 -11.61 -1.59 -8.82
N PHE A 45 -12.22 -1.47 -7.64
CA PHE A 45 -11.56 -0.91 -6.47
C PHE A 45 -10.37 -1.75 -6.02
N THR A 46 -10.53 -3.07 -5.93
CA THR A 46 -9.44 -3.99 -5.57
C THR A 46 -8.28 -3.90 -6.57
N PHE A 47 -8.59 -3.91 -7.87
CA PHE A 47 -7.60 -3.71 -8.91
C PHE A 47 -6.84 -2.39 -8.73
N HIS A 48 -7.56 -1.29 -8.52
CA HIS A 48 -6.97 0.04 -8.35
C HIS A 48 -6.03 0.11 -7.14
N VAL A 49 -6.46 -0.40 -5.98
CA VAL A 49 -5.60 -0.44 -4.78
C VAL A 49 -4.37 -1.32 -5.02
N ALA A 50 -4.55 -2.50 -5.66
CA ALA A 50 -3.46 -3.42 -5.95
C ALA A 50 -2.39 -2.79 -6.86
N VAL A 51 -2.81 -2.14 -7.95
CA VAL A 51 -1.89 -1.48 -8.90
C VAL A 51 -1.11 -0.36 -8.22
N ASN A 52 -1.78 0.48 -7.42
CA ASN A 52 -1.10 1.56 -6.70
C ASN A 52 -0.17 1.02 -5.61
N MET A 53 -0.58 0.01 -4.85
CA MET A 53 0.26 -0.62 -3.83
C MET A 53 1.53 -1.22 -4.44
N ILE A 54 1.42 -2.04 -5.48
CA ILE A 54 2.57 -2.70 -6.11
C ILE A 54 3.42 -1.67 -6.86
N GLY A 55 2.81 -0.70 -7.56
CA GLY A 55 3.53 0.35 -8.26
C GLY A 55 4.37 1.21 -7.33
N ASN A 56 3.80 1.65 -6.20
CA ASN A 56 4.54 2.40 -5.19
C ASN A 56 5.63 1.55 -4.53
N TRP A 57 5.34 0.28 -4.24
CA TRP A 57 6.35 -0.64 -3.71
C TRP A 57 7.54 -0.82 -4.67
N LYS A 58 7.31 -0.90 -5.97
CA LYS A 58 8.40 -0.97 -6.97
C LYS A 58 9.28 0.27 -6.99
N GLY A 59 8.75 1.44 -6.61
CA GLY A 59 9.50 2.69 -6.49
C GLY A 59 10.28 2.79 -5.17
N ASP A 60 9.59 2.66 -4.06
CA ASP A 60 10.07 3.05 -2.73
C ASP A 60 10.02 1.92 -1.68
N GLY A 61 9.79 0.66 -2.09
CA GLY A 61 9.55 -0.42 -1.14
C GLY A 61 8.33 -0.13 -0.27
N TRP A 62 8.28 -0.70 0.93
CA TRP A 62 7.17 -0.46 1.86
C TRP A 62 7.22 0.93 2.54
N ASP A 63 8.27 1.72 2.31
CA ASP A 63 8.34 3.09 2.85
C ASP A 63 7.27 4.01 2.24
N PHE A 64 6.66 3.65 1.10
CA PHE A 64 5.53 4.37 0.51
C PHE A 64 4.36 4.58 1.48
N ILE A 65 4.21 3.73 2.51
CA ILE A 65 3.16 3.85 3.52
C ILE A 65 3.22 5.15 4.30
N PHE A 66 4.39 5.80 4.37
CA PHE A 66 4.55 7.08 5.05
C PHE A 66 4.22 8.29 4.18
N TYR A 67 4.04 8.09 2.90
CA TYR A 67 3.86 9.16 1.91
C TYR A 67 2.56 8.94 1.11
N GLU A 68 2.66 8.70 -0.17
CA GLU A 68 1.55 8.56 -1.10
C GLU A 68 0.61 7.42 -0.76
N GLY A 69 1.14 6.38 -0.14
CA GLY A 69 0.37 5.19 0.22
C GLY A 69 -0.54 5.35 1.42
N ARG A 70 -0.43 6.45 2.19
CA ARG A 70 -1.23 6.63 3.42
C ARG A 70 -2.73 6.45 3.16
N ALA A 71 -3.25 7.04 2.10
CA ALA A 71 -4.67 6.94 1.75
C ALA A 71 -5.11 5.51 1.41
N LEU A 72 -4.17 4.65 1.00
CA LEU A 72 -4.44 3.25 0.65
C LEU A 72 -4.43 2.31 1.86
N LEU A 73 -3.78 2.69 2.97
CA LEU A 73 -3.54 1.81 4.12
C LEU A 73 -4.78 1.05 4.60
N PRO A 74 -5.96 1.69 4.75
CA PRO A 74 -7.16 0.99 5.23
C PRO A 74 -7.65 -0.11 4.29
N TYR A 75 -7.24 -0.08 3.02
CA TYR A 75 -7.77 -0.96 1.96
C TYR A 75 -6.78 -2.05 1.53
N ILE A 76 -5.50 -1.91 1.90
CA ILE A 76 -4.45 -2.88 1.56
C ILE A 76 -4.74 -4.28 2.12
N PRO A 77 -5.17 -4.47 3.39
CA PRO A 77 -5.41 -5.81 3.92
C PRO A 77 -6.48 -6.60 3.17
N ASP A 78 -7.62 -5.97 2.82
CA ASP A 78 -8.66 -6.62 2.02
C ASP A 78 -8.17 -6.93 0.61
N THR A 79 -7.45 -6.00 0.00
CA THR A 79 -6.85 -6.19 -1.33
C THR A 79 -5.88 -7.37 -1.34
N LEU A 80 -4.96 -7.46 -0.38
CA LEU A 80 -4.03 -8.59 -0.26
C LEU A 80 -4.77 -9.92 -0.07
N SER A 81 -5.84 -9.93 0.73
CA SER A 81 -6.71 -11.11 0.87
C SER A 81 -7.32 -11.55 -0.47
N ARG A 82 -7.83 -10.60 -1.26
CA ARG A 82 -8.45 -10.88 -2.57
C ARG A 82 -7.44 -11.32 -3.63
N LEU A 83 -6.19 -10.90 -3.50
CA LEU A 83 -5.07 -11.36 -4.33
C LEU A 83 -4.50 -12.72 -3.88
N GLY A 84 -4.97 -13.30 -2.78
CA GLY A 84 -4.45 -14.55 -2.23
C GLY A 84 -3.10 -14.39 -1.52
N LEU A 85 -2.74 -13.19 -1.08
CA LEU A 85 -1.46 -12.83 -0.46
C LEU A 85 -1.56 -12.75 1.08
N GLY A 86 -2.06 -13.83 1.70
CA GLY A 86 -2.33 -13.88 3.15
C GLY A 86 -1.10 -13.62 4.03
N GLU A 87 0.07 -14.16 3.65
CA GLU A 87 1.32 -13.95 4.43
C GLU A 87 1.77 -12.48 4.42
N ILE A 88 1.66 -11.80 3.28
CA ILE A 88 1.97 -10.37 3.18
C ILE A 88 0.97 -9.56 3.99
N LYS A 89 -0.33 -9.92 3.93
CA LYS A 89 -1.36 -9.27 4.73
C LYS A 89 -1.03 -9.33 6.22
N GLU A 90 -0.73 -10.52 6.74
CA GLU A 90 -0.37 -10.70 8.15
C GLU A 90 0.86 -9.88 8.54
N ALA A 91 1.90 -9.89 7.71
CA ALA A 91 3.10 -9.10 7.94
C ALA A 91 2.80 -7.59 7.91
N PHE A 92 1.93 -7.14 7.00
CA PHE A 92 1.49 -5.75 6.88
C PHE A 92 0.71 -5.30 8.13
N GLU A 93 -0.28 -6.08 8.57
CA GLU A 93 -1.07 -5.78 9.76
C GLU A 93 -0.18 -5.75 11.02
N GLN A 94 0.79 -6.69 11.14
CA GLN A 94 1.77 -6.69 12.23
C GLN A 94 2.67 -5.45 12.19
N THR A 95 3.11 -5.02 11.01
CA THR A 95 3.93 -3.81 10.85
C THR A 95 3.15 -2.56 11.25
N LEU A 96 1.89 -2.44 10.83
CA LEU A 96 1.06 -1.31 11.20
C LEU A 96 0.67 -1.32 12.69
N SER A 97 0.68 -2.46 13.36
CA SER A 97 0.33 -2.54 14.80
C SER A 97 1.29 -1.79 15.72
N VAL A 98 2.47 -1.37 15.24
CA VAL A 98 3.41 -0.53 16.00
C VAL A 98 3.13 0.97 15.86
N PHE A 99 2.22 1.34 14.95
CA PHE A 99 1.82 2.73 14.81
C PHE A 99 0.95 3.15 15.99
N PRO A 100 1.08 4.38 16.47
CA PRO A 100 0.17 4.91 17.48
C PRO A 100 -1.28 4.91 16.97
N ASP A 101 -2.25 4.62 17.85
CA ASP A 101 -3.68 4.55 17.50
C ASP A 101 -4.19 5.80 16.77
N PHE A 102 -3.65 6.97 17.10
CA PHE A 102 -4.05 8.23 16.47
C PHE A 102 -3.47 8.45 15.06
N ALA A 103 -2.58 7.58 14.59
CA ALA A 103 -1.94 7.74 13.29
C ALA A 103 -2.92 7.63 12.12
N SER A 104 -4.00 6.84 12.27
CA SER A 104 -5.03 6.67 11.23
C SER A 104 -5.77 7.97 10.90
N ASP A 105 -6.07 8.79 11.92
CA ASP A 105 -6.96 9.95 11.82
C ASP A 105 -6.26 11.30 12.04
N CYS A 106 -4.93 11.33 12.08
CA CYS A 106 -4.18 12.56 12.30
C CYS A 106 -3.96 13.35 11.00
N ASP A 107 -3.63 14.63 11.12
CA ASP A 107 -3.21 15.43 9.98
C ASP A 107 -1.85 15.00 9.42
N GLU A 108 -1.48 15.54 8.26
CA GLU A 108 -0.23 15.20 7.56
C GLU A 108 1.02 15.53 8.38
N GLY A 109 1.02 16.63 9.12
CA GLY A 109 2.16 17.03 9.96
C GLY A 109 2.40 16.03 11.09
N VAL A 110 1.34 15.62 11.77
CA VAL A 110 1.39 14.60 12.83
C VAL A 110 1.79 13.23 12.25
N TYR A 111 1.29 12.88 11.07
CA TYR A 111 1.68 11.63 10.41
C TYR A 111 3.16 11.61 10.03
N THR A 112 3.70 12.73 9.57
CA THR A 112 5.15 12.90 9.34
C THR A 112 5.94 12.72 10.63
N ASP A 113 5.46 13.21 11.75
CA ASP A 113 6.07 12.96 13.06
C ASP A 113 6.03 11.48 13.45
N VAL A 114 4.93 10.77 13.17
CA VAL A 114 4.85 9.30 13.38
C VAL A 114 5.88 8.57 12.52
N ALA A 115 6.02 8.93 11.24
CA ALA A 115 7.04 8.39 10.37
C ALA A 115 8.46 8.60 10.95
N ASN A 116 8.80 9.84 11.27
CA ASN A 116 10.10 10.19 11.88
C ASN A 116 10.34 9.46 13.22
N PHE A 117 9.28 9.27 14.01
CA PHE A 117 9.34 8.56 15.27
C PHE A 117 9.72 7.08 15.11
N LEU A 118 9.15 6.42 14.10
CA LEU A 118 9.36 4.99 13.84
C LEU A 118 10.64 4.70 13.05
N ILE A 119 10.95 5.53 12.03
CA ILE A 119 12.11 5.29 11.15
C ILE A 119 13.42 5.41 11.92
N ASN A 120 13.58 6.44 12.75
CA ASN A 120 14.84 6.65 13.45
C ASN A 120 14.63 7.27 14.83
N PRO A 121 15.00 6.56 15.93
CA PRO A 121 14.86 7.07 17.30
C PRO A 121 15.59 8.39 17.57
N ARG A 122 16.50 8.82 16.68
CA ARG A 122 17.23 10.09 16.81
C ARG A 122 16.52 11.27 16.14
N PHE A 123 15.51 11.03 15.31
CA PHE A 123 14.76 12.11 14.68
C PHE A 123 13.93 12.84 15.74
N LYS A 124 13.90 14.17 15.59
CA LYS A 124 13.04 15.01 16.42
C LYS A 124 11.62 14.95 15.89
N VAL A 125 10.68 14.87 16.81
CA VAL A 125 9.25 14.96 16.52
C VAL A 125 8.66 16.12 17.33
N ALA A 126 7.65 16.78 16.78
CA ALA A 126 6.99 17.92 17.43
C ALA A 126 5.79 17.49 18.27
N ASP A 127 5.12 16.39 17.91
CA ASP A 127 3.93 15.91 18.61
C ASP A 127 4.24 15.51 20.07
N GLU A 128 3.52 16.12 21.00
CA GLU A 128 3.74 15.92 22.45
C GLU A 128 3.42 14.48 22.90
N ARG A 129 2.45 13.81 22.25
CA ARG A 129 2.09 12.41 22.57
C ARG A 129 3.23 11.47 22.25
N LEU A 130 3.92 11.68 21.13
CA LEU A 130 5.11 10.92 20.76
C LEU A 130 6.30 11.25 21.67
N ASN A 131 6.46 12.51 22.05
CA ASN A 131 7.51 12.93 22.97
C ASN A 131 7.32 12.41 24.40
N ALA A 132 6.09 12.06 24.79
CA ALA A 132 5.80 11.44 26.11
C ALA A 132 6.24 9.97 26.20
N ILE A 133 6.48 9.31 25.05
CA ILE A 133 6.96 7.92 25.01
C ILE A 133 8.44 7.87 25.43
N SER A 134 8.79 6.93 26.30
CA SER A 134 10.18 6.80 26.75
C SER A 134 11.13 6.46 25.61
N LYS A 135 12.41 6.81 25.78
CA LYS A 135 13.45 6.52 24.74
C LYS A 135 13.60 5.02 24.52
N GLU A 136 13.47 4.23 25.56
CA GLU A 136 13.57 2.77 25.52
C GLU A 136 12.39 2.19 24.73
N GLU A 137 11.18 2.65 25.02
CA GLU A 137 9.98 2.24 24.32
C GLU A 137 10.00 2.67 22.85
N ARG A 138 10.37 3.91 22.55
CA ARG A 138 10.56 4.38 21.18
C ARG A 138 11.54 3.51 20.39
N ARG A 139 12.66 3.12 21.02
CA ARG A 139 13.62 2.23 20.37
C ARG A 139 13.01 0.88 20.06
N ALA A 140 12.27 0.30 21.01
CA ALA A 140 11.59 -0.97 20.82
C ALA A 140 10.56 -0.91 19.68
N LEU A 141 9.76 0.15 19.59
CA LEU A 141 8.80 0.39 18.50
C LEU A 141 9.51 0.54 17.15
N SER A 142 10.58 1.33 17.10
CA SER A 142 11.38 1.49 15.87
C SER A 142 12.01 0.17 15.42
N GLU A 143 12.56 -0.62 16.33
CA GLU A 143 13.10 -1.94 16.00
C GLU A 143 12.01 -2.92 15.56
N ALA A 144 10.82 -2.86 16.15
CA ALA A 144 9.68 -3.67 15.73
C ALA A 144 9.19 -3.27 14.34
N TYR A 145 9.11 -1.97 14.04
CA TYR A 145 8.81 -1.45 12.71
C TYR A 145 9.80 -1.98 11.67
N HIS A 146 11.09 -1.82 11.89
CA HIS A 146 12.11 -2.28 10.93
C HIS A 146 12.09 -3.79 10.71
N ARG A 147 11.83 -4.60 11.74
CA ARG A 147 11.65 -6.05 11.56
C ARG A 147 10.40 -6.36 10.74
N GLY A 148 9.33 -5.60 10.94
CA GLY A 148 8.10 -5.75 10.15
C GLY A 148 8.31 -5.43 8.67
N VAL A 149 8.95 -4.29 8.38
CA VAL A 149 9.29 -3.89 7.00
C VAL A 149 10.21 -4.90 6.35
N GLN A 150 11.27 -5.36 7.04
CA GLN A 150 12.17 -6.38 6.50
C GLN A 150 11.42 -7.67 6.13
N ARG A 151 10.49 -8.11 6.98
CA ARG A 151 9.64 -9.27 6.66
C ARG A 151 8.76 -9.03 5.44
N LEU A 152 8.18 -7.84 5.34
CA LEU A 152 7.38 -7.45 4.18
C LEU A 152 8.22 -7.46 2.90
N ASP A 153 9.42 -6.90 2.94
CA ASP A 153 10.35 -6.87 1.81
C ASP A 153 10.73 -8.29 1.38
N ASP A 154 11.11 -9.16 2.33
CA ASP A 154 11.48 -10.56 2.04
C ASP A 154 10.35 -11.35 1.36
N LEU A 155 9.09 -11.04 1.68
CA LEU A 155 7.92 -11.67 1.06
C LEU A 155 7.60 -11.05 -0.30
N SER A 156 7.67 -9.73 -0.42
CA SER A 156 7.28 -8.97 -1.61
C SER A 156 8.30 -9.08 -2.73
N GLU A 157 9.60 -9.08 -2.40
CA GLU A 157 10.68 -9.15 -3.39
C GLU A 157 10.55 -10.38 -4.30
N LYS A 158 10.11 -11.51 -3.75
CA LYS A 158 9.91 -12.74 -4.51
C LYS A 158 8.76 -12.67 -5.52
N LEU A 159 7.79 -11.79 -5.26
CA LEU A 159 6.56 -11.68 -6.04
C LEU A 159 6.58 -10.48 -6.99
N TRP A 160 7.20 -9.39 -6.59
CA TRP A 160 7.12 -8.10 -7.28
C TRP A 160 8.49 -7.54 -7.66
N GLY A 161 9.59 -8.12 -7.14
CA GLY A 161 10.95 -7.67 -7.37
C GLY A 161 11.50 -8.05 -8.74
N TYR A 162 12.75 -7.72 -8.97
CA TYR A 162 13.42 -7.95 -10.24
C TYR A 162 13.43 -9.42 -10.64
N GLY A 163 12.93 -9.71 -11.83
CA GLY A 163 12.86 -11.10 -12.36
C GLY A 163 11.68 -11.92 -11.85
N ALA A 164 10.74 -11.30 -11.12
CA ALA A 164 9.49 -11.95 -10.74
C ALA A 164 8.62 -12.26 -11.97
N GLU A 165 7.73 -13.26 -11.86
CA GLU A 165 6.81 -13.62 -12.93
C GLU A 165 5.94 -12.43 -13.36
N GLU A 166 5.73 -12.29 -14.68
CA GLU A 166 4.96 -11.19 -15.28
C GLU A 166 5.44 -9.81 -14.78
N ASP A 167 6.77 -9.65 -14.65
CA ASP A 167 7.38 -8.42 -14.14
C ASP A 167 6.80 -7.95 -12.79
N GLY A 168 6.39 -8.91 -11.96
CA GLY A 168 5.78 -8.68 -10.65
C GLY A 168 4.28 -8.44 -10.64
N TRP A 169 3.62 -8.54 -11.79
CA TRP A 169 2.17 -8.30 -11.91
C TRP A 169 1.31 -9.57 -11.87
N LYS A 170 1.93 -10.74 -11.72
CA LYS A 170 1.23 -12.03 -11.77
C LYS A 170 0.00 -12.09 -10.86
N ASN A 171 0.10 -11.64 -9.62
CA ASN A 171 -1.02 -11.70 -8.67
C ASN A 171 -2.22 -10.87 -9.12
N VAL A 172 -1.98 -9.70 -9.73
CA VAL A 172 -3.04 -8.86 -10.29
C VAL A 172 -3.63 -9.50 -11.54
N LEU A 173 -2.79 -10.05 -12.43
CA LEU A 173 -3.26 -10.76 -13.63
C LEU A 173 -4.10 -11.99 -13.24
N ASP A 174 -3.67 -12.77 -12.25
CA ASP A 174 -4.44 -13.92 -11.76
C ASP A 174 -5.78 -13.49 -11.15
N TYR A 175 -5.80 -12.37 -10.41
CA TYR A 175 -7.04 -11.80 -9.89
C TYR A 175 -8.01 -11.41 -11.02
N LEU A 176 -7.50 -10.87 -12.13
CA LEU A 176 -8.30 -10.46 -13.27
C LEU A 176 -8.87 -11.64 -14.07
N LYS A 177 -8.23 -12.84 -14.01
CA LYS A 177 -8.75 -14.04 -14.68
C LYS A 177 -10.16 -14.37 -14.20
N GLY A 178 -11.11 -14.45 -15.14
CA GLY A 178 -12.52 -14.70 -14.85
C GLY A 178 -13.33 -13.46 -14.45
N ARG A 179 -12.71 -12.27 -14.40
CA ARG A 179 -13.37 -10.97 -14.23
C ARG A 179 -13.34 -10.11 -15.49
N LEU A 180 -12.45 -10.44 -16.40
CA LEU A 180 -12.38 -9.96 -17.79
C LEU A 180 -13.07 -10.98 -18.72
#